data_cb4100ef6dca875cd3161d26b701e46a
#
_entry.id   cb4100ef6dca875cd3161d26b701e46a
#
_cell.length_a   1.000
_cell.length_b   1.000
_cell.length_c   1.000
_cell.angle_alpha   90.00
_cell.angle_beta   90.00
_cell.angle_gamma   90.00
#
_symmetry.space_group_name_H-M   'P 1'
#
loop_
_entity.id
_entity.type
_entity.pdbx_description
1 polymer ?
#
loop_
_entity_poly.entity_id
_entity_poly.type
_entity_poly.pdbx_seq_one_letter_code
_entity_poly.pdbx_strand_id
1 'polypeptide(L)'
;MGIRIATFALITLLAACGEGGKPAQAPAAAPSPAAPTPIRLQLNWVPEPEFGGFYAAQFDGLFRDAGLAVEIIKDPGGGSVPQLIARGVCDAGVVSGDQILQLREQGGELVAIYSVFDHTPYGVMVHAKDAPESLEAVWKGTGNLAIESGLPVWKWLASRYGPTTRTVVPYGGGTATFLADPKAASQCFITAEPATMDVQKVPVKVFNASESGYDPYTVVVAVKPGQVPDPVLQRFCAASQEGWKRYLATPSKYNPAIAALNPAMSLEAMNAAAERMRPLLDTPWTRANGLGSMDPARWKAMAEMLMQAGVIKSAPESSAIMRPMDTTPSKP
;
A
#
# COMPACT_ATOMS: atom_id res chain seq x y z
N MET A 1 -78.57 4.75 34.02
CA MET A 1 -79.68 3.81 34.35
C MET A 1 -79.65 2.74 33.31
N GLY A 2 -79.43 1.45 33.67
CA GLY A 2 -79.48 0.32 32.76
C GLY A 2 -78.39 -0.74 33.04
N ILE A 3 -78.58 -1.45 34.13
CA ILE A 3 -77.82 -2.66 34.53
C ILE A 3 -78.26 -3.80 33.61
N ARG A 4 -77.38 -4.53 33.02
CA ARG A 4 -77.67 -5.89 32.47
C ARG A 4 -76.60 -6.88 32.96
N ILE A 5 -77.11 -7.89 33.64
CA ILE A 5 -76.50 -9.01 34.30
C ILE A 5 -76.03 -10.04 33.24
N ALA A 6 -74.81 -10.53 33.34
CA ALA A 6 -74.28 -11.58 32.53
C ALA A 6 -74.26 -12.94 33.30
N THR A 7 -74.82 -13.93 32.65
CA THR A 7 -75.02 -15.31 33.20
C THR A 7 -73.71 -16.13 33.00
N PHE A 8 -73.30 -16.79 34.08
CA PHE A 8 -72.20 -17.78 34.11
C PHE A 8 -72.68 -19.11 33.51
N ALA A 9 -71.98 -19.63 32.55
CA ALA A 9 -72.10 -21.01 32.11
C ALA A 9 -70.81 -21.80 32.51
N LEU A 10 -71.02 -22.78 33.34
CA LEU A 10 -70.06 -23.73 33.87
C LEU A 10 -69.87 -24.83 32.82
N ILE A 11 -68.69 -25.01 32.24
CA ILE A 11 -68.37 -26.16 31.37
C ILE A 11 -67.32 -27.00 32.05
N THR A 12 -67.70 -28.26 32.31
CA THR A 12 -66.92 -29.32 32.91
C THR A 12 -65.77 -29.80 32.03
N LEU A 13 -64.56 -29.86 32.62
CA LEU A 13 -63.37 -30.44 31.97
C LEU A 13 -63.42 -31.98 32.05
N LEU A 14 -63.31 -32.63 30.91
CA LEU A 14 -62.94 -34.04 30.84
C LEU A 14 -61.39 -34.08 30.61
N ALA A 15 -60.73 -34.73 31.55
CA ALA A 15 -59.31 -35.06 31.44
C ALA A 15 -59.11 -36.26 30.49
N ALA A 16 -58.38 -36.06 29.38
CA ALA A 16 -57.84 -37.16 28.57
C ALA A 16 -56.33 -37.21 28.79
N CYS A 17 -55.85 -38.27 29.35
CA CYS A 17 -54.42 -38.65 29.42
C CYS A 17 -53.95 -38.99 27.99
N GLY A 18 -53.04 -38.16 27.42
CA GLY A 18 -52.36 -38.43 26.17
C GLY A 18 -50.83 -38.37 26.41
N GLU A 19 -50.17 -39.42 25.90
CA GLU A 19 -48.77 -39.76 26.09
C GLU A 19 -47.80 -38.61 25.75
N GLY A 20 -46.67 -38.57 26.52
CA GLY A 20 -45.63 -37.55 26.41
C GLY A 20 -44.87 -37.55 25.09
N GLY A 21 -45.29 -36.74 24.16
CA GLY A 21 -44.46 -36.34 23.04
C GLY A 21 -43.42 -35.32 23.47
N LYS A 22 -42.14 -35.66 23.38
CA LYS A 22 -41.06 -34.68 23.53
C LYS A 22 -41.31 -33.49 22.57
N PRO A 23 -41.19 -32.24 23.02
CA PRO A 23 -41.30 -31.11 22.11
C PRO A 23 -40.16 -31.21 21.09
N ALA A 24 -40.53 -31.19 19.81
CA ALA A 24 -39.56 -31.11 18.71
C ALA A 24 -38.75 -29.82 18.88
N GLN A 25 -37.46 -30.01 19.10
CA GLN A 25 -36.52 -28.91 19.16
C GLN A 25 -36.51 -28.20 17.81
N ALA A 26 -36.94 -26.95 17.77
CA ALA A 26 -36.85 -26.13 16.57
C ALA A 26 -35.40 -26.14 16.05
N PRO A 27 -35.17 -26.23 14.73
CA PRO A 27 -33.82 -26.17 14.18
C PRO A 27 -33.14 -24.91 14.71
N ALA A 28 -31.96 -25.08 15.28
CA ALA A 28 -31.13 -23.94 15.67
C ALA A 28 -30.95 -23.02 14.46
N ALA A 29 -31.34 -21.76 14.57
CA ALA A 29 -31.13 -20.77 13.52
C ALA A 29 -29.65 -20.80 13.14
N ALA A 30 -29.37 -20.92 11.83
CA ALA A 30 -28.02 -20.85 11.32
C ALA A 30 -27.38 -19.52 11.84
N PRO A 31 -26.12 -19.55 12.31
CA PRO A 31 -25.47 -18.36 12.82
C PRO A 31 -25.50 -17.26 11.73
N SER A 32 -26.03 -16.10 12.08
CA SER A 32 -26.02 -14.94 11.20
C SER A 32 -24.56 -14.65 10.79
N PRO A 33 -24.28 -14.37 9.51
CA PRO A 33 -22.93 -14.05 9.08
C PRO A 33 -22.36 -12.94 9.97
N ALA A 34 -21.18 -13.17 10.52
CA ALA A 34 -20.49 -12.16 11.32
C ALA A 34 -20.29 -10.88 10.49
N ALA A 35 -20.49 -9.72 11.09
CA ALA A 35 -20.25 -8.45 10.43
C ALA A 35 -18.78 -8.37 9.91
N PRO A 36 -18.54 -7.83 8.71
CA PRO A 36 -17.18 -7.71 8.17
C PRO A 36 -16.26 -6.90 9.10
N THR A 37 -15.03 -7.35 9.26
CA THR A 37 -14.04 -6.64 10.09
C THR A 37 -13.57 -5.38 9.36
N PRO A 38 -13.70 -4.17 9.95
CA PRO A 38 -13.24 -2.94 9.32
C PRO A 38 -11.71 -2.86 9.29
N ILE A 39 -11.14 -2.36 8.20
CA ILE A 39 -9.71 -2.05 8.02
C ILE A 39 -9.60 -0.72 7.30
N ARG A 40 -8.95 0.25 7.90
CA ARG A 40 -8.60 1.53 7.28
C ARG A 40 -7.18 1.43 6.73
N LEU A 41 -7.07 1.37 5.39
CA LEU A 41 -5.79 1.36 4.67
C LEU A 41 -5.48 2.79 4.21
N GLN A 42 -4.52 3.44 4.84
CA GLN A 42 -4.03 4.76 4.43
C GLN A 42 -3.00 4.61 3.31
N LEU A 43 -3.26 5.19 2.15
CA LEU A 43 -2.25 5.34 1.10
C LEU A 43 -1.27 6.46 1.45
N ASN A 44 -0.07 6.40 0.90
CA ASN A 44 0.95 7.46 1.01
C ASN A 44 0.93 8.44 -0.16
N TRP A 45 0.00 8.26 -1.10
CA TRP A 45 -0.16 9.11 -2.28
C TRP A 45 -1.61 9.12 -2.78
N VAL A 46 -1.85 9.88 -3.85
CA VAL A 46 -3.11 9.86 -4.60
C VAL A 46 -3.30 8.53 -5.33
N PRO A 47 -4.54 8.15 -5.68
CA PRO A 47 -4.82 6.91 -6.38
C PRO A 47 -4.10 6.82 -7.73
N GLU A 48 -3.18 5.86 -7.85
CA GLU A 48 -2.38 5.57 -9.03
C GLU A 48 -2.20 4.05 -9.22
N PRO A 49 -1.65 3.59 -10.35
CA PRO A 49 -1.42 2.18 -10.63
C PRO A 49 -0.61 1.43 -9.56
N GLU A 50 0.25 2.10 -8.82
CA GLU A 50 1.03 1.54 -7.71
C GLU A 50 0.18 1.02 -6.54
N PHE A 51 -1.11 1.37 -6.52
CA PHE A 51 -2.12 0.83 -5.59
C PHE A 51 -3.15 -0.06 -6.29
N GLY A 52 -2.93 -0.34 -7.59
CA GLY A 52 -3.89 -0.99 -8.47
C GLY A 52 -4.42 -2.32 -7.97
N GLY A 53 -3.58 -3.13 -7.32
CA GLY A 53 -4.00 -4.40 -6.75
C GLY A 53 -4.95 -4.26 -5.55
N PHE A 54 -4.78 -3.23 -4.72
CA PHE A 54 -5.72 -2.96 -3.61
C PHE A 54 -7.07 -2.50 -4.15
N TYR A 55 -7.07 -1.63 -5.18
CA TYR A 55 -8.31 -1.24 -5.86
C TYR A 55 -8.97 -2.42 -6.58
N ALA A 56 -8.19 -3.28 -7.25
CA ALA A 56 -8.74 -4.49 -7.87
C ALA A 56 -9.39 -5.42 -6.83
N ALA A 57 -8.75 -5.60 -5.67
CA ALA A 57 -9.32 -6.36 -4.57
C ALA A 57 -10.63 -5.76 -4.05
N GLN A 58 -10.71 -4.43 -3.97
CA GLN A 58 -11.92 -3.72 -3.55
C GLN A 58 -13.03 -3.83 -4.61
N PHE A 59 -12.74 -3.54 -5.87
CA PHE A 59 -13.73 -3.52 -6.96
C PHE A 59 -14.29 -4.91 -7.27
N ASP A 60 -13.45 -5.93 -7.19
CA ASP A 60 -13.87 -7.33 -7.40
C ASP A 60 -14.49 -7.96 -6.13
N GLY A 61 -14.56 -7.24 -5.02
CA GLY A 61 -15.17 -7.70 -3.77
C GLY A 61 -14.33 -8.70 -2.98
N LEU A 62 -13.03 -8.88 -3.28
CA LEU A 62 -12.16 -9.86 -2.62
C LEU A 62 -12.01 -9.60 -1.12
N PHE A 63 -11.93 -8.33 -0.70
CA PHE A 63 -11.92 -7.99 0.72
C PHE A 63 -13.22 -8.39 1.42
N ARG A 64 -14.37 -8.05 0.80
CA ARG A 64 -15.68 -8.43 1.33
C ARG A 64 -15.82 -9.96 1.47
N ASP A 65 -15.40 -10.70 0.46
CA ASP A 65 -15.49 -12.17 0.42
C ASP A 65 -14.52 -12.80 1.45
N ALA A 66 -13.46 -12.09 1.83
CA ALA A 66 -12.59 -12.41 2.95
C ALA A 66 -13.16 -11.98 4.33
N GLY A 67 -14.39 -11.47 4.39
CA GLY A 67 -15.00 -10.96 5.63
C GLY A 67 -14.39 -9.66 6.15
N LEU A 68 -13.87 -8.81 5.24
CA LEU A 68 -13.25 -7.52 5.55
C LEU A 68 -14.03 -6.37 4.93
N ALA A 69 -14.16 -5.26 5.66
CA ALA A 69 -14.64 -3.98 5.16
C ALA A 69 -13.44 -3.02 5.05
N VAL A 70 -12.73 -3.09 3.92
CA VAL A 70 -11.53 -2.26 3.70
C VAL A 70 -11.93 -0.90 3.16
N GLU A 71 -11.53 0.15 3.87
CA GLU A 71 -11.61 1.55 3.41
C GLU A 71 -10.22 1.98 2.94
N ILE A 72 -10.08 2.30 1.65
CA ILE A 72 -8.85 2.84 1.08
C ILE A 72 -8.89 4.35 1.18
N ILE A 73 -8.02 4.92 2.03
CA ILE A 73 -7.94 6.36 2.31
C ILE A 73 -6.78 6.94 1.51
N LYS A 74 -7.09 7.85 0.59
CA LYS A 74 -6.07 8.52 -0.23
C LYS A 74 -5.34 9.61 0.57
N ASP A 75 -4.06 9.80 0.31
CA ASP A 75 -3.30 10.96 0.76
C ASP A 75 -3.26 12.00 -0.37
N PRO A 76 -3.63 13.26 -0.12
CA PRO A 76 -3.49 14.32 -1.11
C PRO A 76 -2.02 14.75 -1.35
N GLY A 77 -1.07 14.13 -0.63
CA GLY A 77 0.35 14.46 -0.64
C GLY A 77 0.78 15.21 0.62
N GLY A 78 1.91 14.80 1.20
CA GLY A 78 2.53 15.44 2.35
C GLY A 78 2.11 14.90 3.72
N GLY A 79 1.28 13.88 3.79
CA GLY A 79 0.96 13.17 5.02
C GLY A 79 2.11 12.27 5.48
N SER A 80 2.39 12.25 6.79
CA SER A 80 3.35 11.29 7.34
C SER A 80 2.65 10.00 7.74
N VAL A 81 2.42 9.11 6.79
CA VAL A 81 1.71 7.83 7.00
C VAL A 81 2.33 6.98 8.12
N PRO A 82 3.68 6.87 8.23
CA PRO A 82 4.27 6.14 9.36
C PRO A 82 3.78 6.63 10.73
N GLN A 83 3.67 7.93 10.91
CA GLN A 83 3.19 8.52 12.17
C GLN A 83 1.67 8.32 12.37
N LEU A 84 0.87 8.29 11.29
CA LEU A 84 -0.56 7.98 11.39
C LEU A 84 -0.79 6.55 11.88
N ILE A 85 -0.05 5.59 11.33
CA ILE A 85 -0.11 4.18 11.77
C ILE A 85 0.35 4.06 13.23
N ALA A 86 1.50 4.63 13.57
CA ALA A 86 2.07 4.54 14.93
C ALA A 86 1.11 5.10 16.00
N ARG A 87 0.32 6.13 15.67
CA ARG A 87 -0.71 6.71 16.54
C ARG A 87 -2.05 5.97 16.51
N GLY A 88 -2.21 4.96 15.64
CA GLY A 88 -3.45 4.20 15.51
C GLY A 88 -4.59 4.97 14.82
N VAL A 89 -4.26 6.02 14.04
CA VAL A 89 -5.24 6.79 13.26
C VAL A 89 -5.80 5.95 12.12
N CYS A 90 -4.99 5.04 11.56
CA CYS A 90 -5.39 4.02 10.60
C CYS A 90 -4.93 2.63 11.06
N ASP A 91 -5.49 1.58 10.51
CA ASP A 91 -5.23 0.19 10.91
C ASP A 91 -4.04 -0.39 10.18
N ALA A 92 -3.86 0.02 8.93
CA ALA A 92 -2.73 -0.26 8.07
C ALA A 92 -2.41 0.97 7.23
N GLY A 93 -1.20 1.07 6.73
CA GLY A 93 -0.84 2.16 5.81
C GLY A 93 0.27 1.75 4.88
N VAL A 94 0.33 2.43 3.74
CA VAL A 94 1.38 2.27 2.76
C VAL A 94 2.54 3.19 3.10
N VAL A 95 3.74 2.61 3.16
CA VAL A 95 5.00 3.31 3.46
C VAL A 95 6.12 2.74 2.60
N SER A 96 7.33 3.26 2.71
CA SER A 96 8.54 2.59 2.23
C SER A 96 9.24 1.86 3.39
N GLY A 97 9.94 0.78 3.10
CA GLY A 97 10.62 -0.03 4.12
C GLY A 97 11.67 0.77 4.92
N ASP A 98 12.36 1.67 4.26
CA ASP A 98 13.32 2.60 4.87
C ASP A 98 12.65 3.60 5.84
N GLN A 99 11.40 4.01 5.58
CA GLN A 99 10.62 4.86 6.48
C GLN A 99 10.23 4.13 7.78
N ILE A 100 10.03 2.81 7.73
CA ILE A 100 9.81 1.99 8.93
C ILE A 100 11.03 2.07 9.85
N LEU A 101 12.24 1.93 9.27
CA LEU A 101 13.49 2.04 9.99
C LEU A 101 13.75 3.46 10.52
N GLN A 102 13.44 4.47 9.71
CA GLN A 102 13.56 5.88 10.13
C GLN A 102 12.61 6.21 11.29
N LEU A 103 11.36 5.72 11.25
CA LEU A 103 10.43 5.91 12.35
C LEU A 103 10.90 5.20 13.62
N ARG A 104 11.46 4.00 13.49
CA ARG A 104 12.00 3.25 14.64
C ARG A 104 13.15 3.99 15.33
N GLU A 105 14.03 4.64 14.58
CA GLU A 105 15.08 5.51 15.14
C GLU A 105 14.49 6.68 15.96
N GLN A 106 13.26 7.09 15.66
CA GLN A 106 12.51 8.12 16.37
C GLN A 106 11.67 7.56 17.54
N GLY A 107 11.80 6.26 17.85
CA GLY A 107 11.08 5.59 18.93
C GLY A 107 9.68 5.09 18.57
N GLY A 108 9.28 5.14 17.29
CA GLY A 108 8.04 4.53 16.82
C GLY A 108 8.22 3.06 16.43
N GLU A 109 7.14 2.30 16.38
CA GLU A 109 7.17 0.89 15.98
C GLU A 109 6.15 0.58 14.90
N LEU A 110 6.64 0.07 13.78
CA LEU A 110 5.86 -0.47 12.68
C LEU A 110 6.45 -1.81 12.24
N VAL A 111 5.58 -2.66 11.68
CA VAL A 111 5.95 -3.93 11.09
C VAL A 111 5.39 -4.01 9.69
N ALA A 112 6.24 -4.28 8.71
CA ALA A 112 5.87 -4.57 7.33
C ALA A 112 5.17 -5.93 7.25
N ILE A 113 4.05 -6.02 6.54
CA ILE A 113 3.29 -7.26 6.37
C ILE A 113 3.13 -7.68 4.91
N TYR A 114 3.36 -6.77 3.97
CA TYR A 114 3.20 -6.97 2.53
C TYR A 114 4.03 -5.93 1.77
N SER A 115 4.70 -6.31 0.68
CA SER A 115 5.38 -5.35 -0.20
C SER A 115 4.82 -5.44 -1.62
N VAL A 116 4.45 -4.31 -2.21
CA VAL A 116 4.02 -4.28 -3.60
C VAL A 116 5.22 -4.38 -4.52
N PHE A 117 6.19 -3.48 -4.38
CA PHE A 117 7.40 -3.50 -5.18
C PHE A 117 8.49 -4.33 -4.51
N ASP A 118 8.99 -5.33 -5.23
CA ASP A 118 10.20 -6.07 -4.84
C ASP A 118 11.43 -5.17 -5.02
N HIS A 119 11.54 -4.42 -6.13
CA HIS A 119 12.59 -3.43 -6.36
C HIS A 119 12.06 -2.00 -6.30
N THR A 120 12.90 -1.08 -5.83
CA THR A 120 12.48 0.31 -5.65
C THR A 120 12.16 1.00 -6.97
N PRO A 121 11.02 1.71 -7.08
CA PRO A 121 10.73 2.60 -8.19
C PRO A 121 11.33 4.01 -8.03
N TYR A 122 11.96 4.33 -6.90
CA TYR A 122 12.57 5.65 -6.70
C TYR A 122 13.62 5.96 -7.75
N GLY A 123 13.56 7.16 -8.31
CA GLY A 123 14.51 7.63 -9.29
C GLY A 123 14.56 9.14 -9.37
N VAL A 124 15.42 9.62 -10.27
CA VAL A 124 15.50 11.00 -10.68
C VAL A 124 15.37 11.06 -12.20
N MET A 125 14.48 11.89 -12.71
CA MET A 125 14.35 12.15 -14.13
C MET A 125 14.95 13.52 -14.49
N VAL A 126 15.49 13.62 -15.69
CA VAL A 126 15.99 14.84 -16.34
C VAL A 126 15.48 14.88 -17.77
N HIS A 127 15.48 16.08 -18.40
CA HIS A 127 15.22 16.16 -19.84
C HIS A 127 16.28 15.36 -20.61
N ALA A 128 15.87 14.61 -21.65
CA ALA A 128 16.77 13.72 -22.39
C ALA A 128 17.85 14.48 -23.20
N LYS A 129 17.54 15.73 -23.60
CA LYS A 129 18.51 16.58 -24.30
C LYS A 129 19.66 16.94 -23.36
N ASP A 130 20.86 16.58 -23.75
CA ASP A 130 22.10 16.82 -22.97
C ASP A 130 22.07 16.17 -21.56
N ALA A 131 21.32 15.06 -21.40
CA ALA A 131 21.19 14.35 -20.16
C ALA A 131 22.55 13.80 -19.68
N PRO A 132 22.88 13.90 -18.39
CA PRO A 132 24.08 13.29 -17.81
C PRO A 132 24.16 11.79 -18.03
N GLU A 133 25.36 11.22 -17.90
CA GLU A 133 25.60 9.78 -18.13
C GLU A 133 25.23 8.91 -16.92
N SER A 134 25.21 9.46 -15.70
CA SER A 134 24.98 8.69 -14.47
C SER A 134 24.15 9.46 -13.45
N LEU A 135 23.57 8.74 -12.48
CA LEU A 135 22.86 9.34 -11.35
C LEU A 135 23.77 10.27 -10.53
N GLU A 136 25.07 9.93 -10.37
CA GLU A 136 26.04 10.81 -9.74
C GLU A 136 26.20 12.14 -10.50
N ALA A 137 26.31 12.08 -11.83
CA ALA A 137 26.43 13.27 -12.66
C ALA A 137 25.14 14.12 -12.64
N VAL A 138 23.95 13.49 -12.52
CA VAL A 138 22.70 14.21 -12.26
C VAL A 138 22.77 14.91 -10.91
N TRP A 139 23.18 14.21 -9.85
CA TRP A 139 23.26 14.72 -8.48
C TRP A 139 24.23 15.89 -8.33
N LYS A 140 25.35 15.84 -9.06
CA LYS A 140 26.40 16.88 -9.13
C LYS A 140 26.17 17.90 -10.23
N GLY A 141 25.04 17.88 -10.92
CA GLY A 141 24.71 18.80 -11.98
C GLY A 141 24.29 20.19 -11.49
N THR A 142 23.77 21.00 -12.41
CA THR A 142 23.28 22.36 -12.15
C THR A 142 21.77 22.46 -12.39
N GLY A 143 21.15 23.55 -11.93
CA GLY A 143 19.71 23.78 -12.01
C GLY A 143 18.95 23.24 -10.80
N ASN A 144 17.64 23.25 -10.89
CA ASN A 144 16.77 22.80 -9.80
C ASN A 144 16.75 21.27 -9.68
N LEU A 145 16.61 20.78 -8.44
CA LEU A 145 16.29 19.40 -8.11
C LEU A 145 15.03 19.40 -7.22
N ALA A 146 13.90 19.01 -7.81
CA ALA A 146 12.64 18.91 -7.09
C ALA A 146 12.56 17.58 -6.33
N ILE A 147 12.51 17.63 -5.00
CA ILE A 147 12.45 16.46 -4.14
C ILE A 147 11.51 16.67 -2.94
N GLU A 148 10.92 15.59 -2.49
CA GLU A 148 10.23 15.51 -1.21
C GLU A 148 11.29 15.40 -0.09
N SER A 149 11.47 16.47 0.64
CA SER A 149 12.48 16.53 1.70
C SER A 149 12.16 15.54 2.82
N GLY A 150 13.20 14.91 3.37
CA GLY A 150 13.07 13.99 4.50
C GLY A 150 13.04 12.51 4.10
N LEU A 151 12.89 12.16 2.83
CA LEU A 151 13.01 10.78 2.36
C LEU A 151 14.45 10.28 2.53
N PRO A 152 14.65 9.04 3.03
CA PRO A 152 15.97 8.48 3.27
C PRO A 152 16.89 8.40 2.04
N VAL A 153 16.31 8.24 0.85
CA VAL A 153 17.05 8.17 -0.41
C VAL A 153 17.99 9.36 -0.63
N TRP A 154 17.57 10.58 -0.23
CA TRP A 154 18.39 11.77 -0.44
C TRP A 154 19.59 11.82 0.50
N LYS A 155 19.44 11.30 1.73
CA LYS A 155 20.58 11.12 2.65
C LYS A 155 21.54 10.05 2.14
N TRP A 156 21.02 8.96 1.58
CA TRP A 156 21.84 7.95 0.94
C TRP A 156 22.65 8.53 -0.22
N LEU A 157 22.02 9.23 -1.17
CA LEU A 157 22.73 9.84 -2.29
C LEU A 157 23.78 10.86 -1.82
N ALA A 158 23.46 11.63 -0.79
CA ALA A 158 24.40 12.57 -0.18
C ALA A 158 25.59 11.86 0.51
N SER A 159 25.37 10.73 1.16
CA SER A 159 26.45 9.91 1.75
C SER A 159 27.31 9.26 0.67
N ARG A 160 26.71 8.84 -0.44
CA ARG A 160 27.36 8.13 -1.54
C ARG A 160 28.19 9.07 -2.43
N TYR A 161 27.61 10.22 -2.78
CA TYR A 161 28.15 11.16 -3.77
C TYR A 161 28.57 12.49 -3.17
N GLY A 162 28.38 12.71 -1.86
CA GLY A 162 28.51 14.01 -1.20
C GLY A 162 27.30 14.93 -1.47
N PRO A 163 27.28 16.15 -0.92
CA PRO A 163 26.17 17.09 -1.09
C PRO A 163 25.88 17.35 -2.58
N THR A 164 24.61 17.51 -2.94
CA THR A 164 24.23 17.92 -4.30
C THR A 164 24.68 19.35 -4.57
N THR A 165 25.03 19.63 -5.82
CA THR A 165 25.35 20.98 -6.30
C THR A 165 24.15 21.67 -6.94
N ARG A 166 23.00 20.97 -7.06
CA ARG A 166 21.75 21.53 -7.54
C ARG A 166 21.04 22.36 -6.46
N THR A 167 20.21 23.30 -6.88
CA THR A 167 19.30 23.99 -5.97
C THR A 167 18.12 23.07 -5.64
N VAL A 168 18.05 22.61 -4.39
CA VAL A 168 16.94 21.77 -3.93
C VAL A 168 15.68 22.62 -3.79
N VAL A 169 14.58 22.17 -4.41
CA VAL A 169 13.26 22.78 -4.34
C VAL A 169 12.23 21.72 -3.94
N PRO A 170 11.12 22.11 -3.29
CA PRO A 170 10.06 21.16 -2.93
C PRO A 170 9.47 20.49 -4.15
N TYR A 171 9.27 19.15 -4.07
CA TYR A 171 8.47 18.42 -5.05
C TYR A 171 6.97 18.65 -4.76
N GLY A 172 6.25 19.15 -5.75
CA GLY A 172 4.83 19.54 -5.60
C GLY A 172 3.83 18.46 -6.04
N GLY A 173 4.26 17.21 -6.21
CA GLY A 173 3.37 16.12 -6.59
C GLY A 173 2.96 16.08 -8.06
N GLY A 174 3.75 16.76 -8.95
CA GLY A 174 3.45 16.78 -10.38
C GLY A 174 4.63 17.24 -11.24
N THR A 175 4.42 17.28 -12.54
CA THR A 175 5.48 17.53 -13.54
C THR A 175 5.59 18.98 -14.01
N ALA A 176 4.72 19.88 -13.54
CA ALA A 176 4.66 21.27 -14.05
C ALA A 176 5.98 22.05 -13.84
N THR A 177 6.59 21.96 -12.65
CA THR A 177 7.87 22.61 -12.35
C THR A 177 9.01 22.05 -13.20
N PHE A 178 9.00 20.74 -13.43
CA PHE A 178 9.96 20.07 -14.30
C PHE A 178 9.84 20.53 -15.75
N LEU A 179 8.62 20.64 -16.28
CA LEU A 179 8.35 21.07 -17.64
C LEU A 179 8.75 22.54 -17.89
N ALA A 180 8.65 23.39 -16.86
CA ALA A 180 8.96 24.81 -16.97
C ALA A 180 10.47 25.12 -17.02
N ASP A 181 11.34 24.19 -16.59
CA ASP A 181 12.80 24.40 -16.52
C ASP A 181 13.55 23.28 -17.27
N PRO A 182 14.14 23.54 -18.45
CA PRO A 182 14.87 22.53 -19.23
C PRO A 182 16.11 21.96 -18.52
N LYS A 183 16.58 22.59 -17.45
CA LYS A 183 17.71 22.13 -16.62
C LYS A 183 17.27 21.43 -15.34
N ALA A 184 15.95 21.34 -15.09
CA ALA A 184 15.43 20.70 -13.91
C ALA A 184 15.77 19.21 -13.87
N ALA A 185 16.05 18.73 -12.67
CA ALA A 185 15.94 17.36 -12.28
C ALA A 185 14.75 17.22 -11.30
N SER A 186 14.05 16.13 -11.35
CA SER A 186 12.93 15.86 -10.45
C SER A 186 12.99 14.44 -9.93
N GLN A 187 12.70 14.26 -8.64
CA GLN A 187 12.35 12.91 -8.18
C GLN A 187 11.22 12.35 -9.05
N CYS A 188 11.17 11.04 -9.15
CA CYS A 188 10.09 10.32 -9.79
C CYS A 188 9.99 8.91 -9.23
N PHE A 189 8.81 8.31 -9.33
CA PHE A 189 8.75 6.88 -9.51
C PHE A 189 8.99 6.59 -10.99
N ILE A 190 9.96 5.73 -11.31
CA ILE A 190 10.32 5.41 -12.71
C ILE A 190 9.14 4.81 -13.50
N THR A 191 8.08 4.46 -12.78
CA THR A 191 6.82 3.93 -13.30
C THR A 191 5.77 5.01 -13.58
N ALA A 192 5.78 6.15 -12.90
CA ALA A 192 4.68 7.12 -12.89
C ALA A 192 4.99 8.39 -13.72
N GLU A 193 5.84 9.30 -13.22
CA GLU A 193 6.13 10.56 -13.92
C GLU A 193 6.69 10.37 -15.33
N PRO A 194 7.62 9.42 -15.57
CA PRO A 194 8.08 9.15 -16.93
C PRO A 194 6.98 8.65 -17.87
N ALA A 195 5.98 7.91 -17.38
CA ALA A 195 4.83 7.51 -18.18
C ALA A 195 3.98 8.73 -18.59
N THR A 196 3.84 9.70 -17.68
CA THR A 196 3.19 10.98 -17.97
C THR A 196 3.97 11.77 -19.03
N MET A 197 5.31 11.79 -18.94
CA MET A 197 6.16 12.46 -19.93
C MET A 197 6.07 11.82 -21.31
N ASP A 198 5.99 10.49 -21.39
CA ASP A 198 5.80 9.79 -22.67
C ASP A 198 4.49 10.20 -23.37
N VAL A 199 3.39 10.26 -22.60
CA VAL A 199 2.07 10.71 -23.12
C VAL A 199 2.14 12.15 -23.62
N GLN A 200 2.86 13.02 -22.89
CA GLN A 200 3.05 14.42 -23.29
C GLN A 200 4.13 14.61 -24.36
N LYS A 201 4.77 13.52 -24.81
CA LYS A 201 5.85 13.53 -25.80
C LYS A 201 7.05 14.40 -25.40
N VAL A 202 7.34 14.43 -24.09
CA VAL A 202 8.51 15.10 -23.52
C VAL A 202 9.59 14.05 -23.28
N PRO A 203 10.69 14.03 -24.06
CA PRO A 203 11.75 13.05 -23.87
C PRO A 203 12.48 13.26 -22.55
N VAL A 204 12.55 12.22 -21.73
CA VAL A 204 13.27 12.21 -20.45
C VAL A 204 14.27 11.06 -20.37
N LYS A 205 15.36 11.26 -19.62
CA LYS A 205 16.25 10.20 -19.17
C LYS A 205 16.02 10.00 -17.68
N VAL A 206 15.89 8.74 -17.28
CA VAL A 206 15.55 8.36 -15.91
C VAL A 206 16.70 7.56 -15.31
N PHE A 207 17.04 7.84 -14.06
CA PHE A 207 18.05 7.16 -13.28
C PHE A 207 17.39 6.56 -12.06
N ASN A 208 17.40 5.23 -11.95
CA ASN A 208 16.87 4.54 -10.78
C ASN A 208 17.82 4.69 -9.60
N ALA A 209 17.29 4.91 -8.41
CA ALA A 209 18.08 5.00 -7.18
C ALA A 209 18.86 3.69 -6.89
N SER A 210 18.37 2.55 -7.35
CA SER A 210 19.05 1.25 -7.25
C SER A 210 20.44 1.23 -7.93
N GLU A 211 20.69 2.08 -8.93
CA GLU A 211 22.01 2.25 -9.55
C GLU A 211 23.08 2.73 -8.54
N SER A 212 22.66 3.40 -7.48
CA SER A 212 23.54 3.81 -6.37
C SER A 212 23.69 2.74 -5.29
N GLY A 213 22.98 1.61 -5.40
CA GLY A 213 22.86 0.58 -4.37
C GLY A 213 21.65 0.82 -3.43
N TYR A 214 20.80 1.82 -3.68
CA TYR A 214 19.62 2.10 -2.88
C TYR A 214 18.40 1.35 -3.43
N ASP A 215 18.06 0.22 -2.83
CA ASP A 215 16.97 -0.64 -3.29
C ASP A 215 16.07 -1.15 -2.16
N PRO A 216 15.38 -0.24 -1.41
CA PRO A 216 14.42 -0.64 -0.39
C PRO A 216 13.17 -1.24 -0.99
N TYR A 217 12.47 -2.06 -0.22
CA TYR A 217 11.07 -2.37 -0.49
C TYR A 217 10.24 -1.09 -0.48
N THR A 218 9.37 -0.92 -1.46
CA THR A 218 8.57 0.30 -1.63
C THR A 218 7.09 -0.05 -1.85
N VAL A 219 6.18 0.85 -1.46
CA VAL A 219 4.73 0.56 -1.38
C VAL A 219 4.51 -0.66 -0.47
N VAL A 220 5.02 -0.54 0.74
CA VAL A 220 4.95 -1.56 1.78
C VAL A 220 3.74 -1.30 2.64
N VAL A 221 2.88 -2.30 2.84
CA VAL A 221 1.83 -2.22 3.86
C VAL A 221 2.45 -2.48 5.21
N ALA A 222 2.36 -1.49 6.09
CA ALA A 222 2.81 -1.57 7.46
C ALA A 222 1.65 -1.42 8.46
N VAL A 223 1.81 -2.02 9.62
CA VAL A 223 0.86 -1.98 10.73
C VAL A 223 1.58 -1.67 12.04
N LYS A 224 0.85 -1.14 13.01
CA LYS A 224 1.34 -1.06 14.38
C LYS A 224 1.25 -2.46 15.02
N PRO A 225 2.32 -2.96 15.67
CA PRO A 225 2.29 -4.27 16.32
C PRO A 225 1.11 -4.41 17.28
N GLY A 226 0.36 -5.52 17.17
CA GLY A 226 -0.75 -5.85 18.06
C GLY A 226 -2.05 -5.05 17.88
N GLN A 227 -2.10 -4.07 16.98
CA GLN A 227 -3.31 -3.27 16.74
C GLN A 227 -4.38 -4.09 15.99
N VAL A 228 -3.98 -4.85 14.99
CA VAL A 228 -4.88 -5.70 14.19
C VAL A 228 -4.49 -7.17 14.40
N PRO A 229 -5.45 -8.08 14.68
CA PRO A 229 -5.15 -9.50 14.87
C PRO A 229 -4.57 -10.16 13.61
N ASP A 230 -3.58 -11.05 13.78
CA ASP A 230 -2.91 -11.74 12.68
C ASP A 230 -3.85 -12.46 11.69
N PRO A 231 -4.90 -13.19 12.12
CA PRO A 231 -5.83 -13.80 11.17
C PRO A 231 -6.57 -12.79 10.28
N VAL A 232 -6.75 -11.55 10.76
CA VAL A 232 -7.33 -10.46 9.96
C VAL A 232 -6.32 -9.97 8.94
N LEU A 233 -5.06 -9.77 9.35
CA LEU A 233 -3.96 -9.36 8.48
C LEU A 233 -3.67 -10.41 7.40
N GLN A 234 -3.70 -11.70 7.74
CA GLN A 234 -3.54 -12.80 6.77
C GLN A 234 -4.61 -12.75 5.67
N ARG A 235 -5.89 -12.58 6.05
CA ARG A 235 -6.99 -12.44 5.08
C ARG A 235 -6.84 -11.20 4.22
N PHE A 236 -6.41 -10.08 4.81
CA PHE A 236 -6.13 -8.84 4.08
C PHE A 236 -5.01 -9.04 3.05
N CYS A 237 -3.88 -9.63 3.45
CA CYS A 237 -2.75 -9.89 2.55
C CYS A 237 -3.10 -10.89 1.44
N ALA A 238 -3.85 -11.96 1.75
CA ALA A 238 -4.30 -12.92 0.75
C ALA A 238 -5.22 -12.28 -0.29
N ALA A 239 -6.20 -11.49 0.14
CA ALA A 239 -7.09 -10.75 -0.75
C ALA A 239 -6.33 -9.71 -1.59
N SER A 240 -5.35 -9.02 -0.99
CA SER A 240 -4.47 -8.07 -1.69
C SER A 240 -3.62 -8.78 -2.75
N GLN A 241 -3.04 -9.94 -2.43
CA GLN A 241 -2.25 -10.73 -3.37
C GLN A 241 -3.08 -11.17 -4.59
N GLU A 242 -4.31 -11.64 -4.38
CA GLU A 242 -5.21 -11.99 -5.47
C GLU A 242 -5.61 -10.75 -6.28
N GLY A 243 -5.86 -9.63 -5.62
CA GLY A 243 -6.11 -8.34 -6.28
C GLY A 243 -4.96 -7.90 -7.18
N TRP A 244 -3.72 -8.06 -6.71
CA TRP A 244 -2.51 -7.76 -7.50
C TRP A 244 -2.35 -8.70 -8.69
N LYS A 245 -2.62 -9.99 -8.54
CA LYS A 245 -2.62 -10.95 -9.66
C LYS A 245 -3.62 -10.51 -10.74
N ARG A 246 -4.84 -10.15 -10.36
CA ARG A 246 -5.88 -9.68 -11.28
C ARG A 246 -5.51 -8.35 -11.94
N TYR A 247 -4.98 -7.41 -11.16
CA TYR A 247 -4.55 -6.13 -11.68
C TYR A 247 -3.46 -6.29 -12.72
N LEU A 248 -2.39 -7.04 -12.42
CA LEU A 248 -1.30 -7.30 -13.36
C LEU A 248 -1.74 -8.09 -14.61
N ALA A 249 -2.76 -8.93 -14.49
CA ALA A 249 -3.32 -9.65 -15.64
C ALA A 249 -4.07 -8.71 -16.60
N THR A 250 -4.80 -7.72 -16.07
CA THR A 250 -5.65 -6.85 -16.90
C THR A 250 -5.77 -5.45 -16.26
N PRO A 251 -4.71 -4.62 -16.28
CA PRO A 251 -4.74 -3.28 -15.68
C PRO A 251 -5.85 -2.40 -16.28
N SER A 252 -6.10 -2.53 -17.59
CA SER A 252 -7.12 -1.77 -18.33
C SER A 252 -8.56 -1.98 -17.84
N LYS A 253 -8.82 -3.07 -17.10
CA LYS A 253 -10.12 -3.29 -16.45
C LYS A 253 -10.34 -2.31 -15.28
N TYR A 254 -9.27 -1.97 -14.54
CA TYR A 254 -9.34 -1.25 -13.27
C TYR A 254 -8.93 0.22 -13.40
N ASN A 255 -7.99 0.53 -14.29
CA ASN A 255 -7.45 1.87 -14.47
C ASN A 255 -8.52 2.96 -14.76
N PRO A 256 -9.61 2.71 -15.51
CA PRO A 256 -10.67 3.72 -15.67
C PRO A 256 -11.30 4.16 -14.35
N ALA A 257 -11.51 3.22 -13.42
CA ALA A 257 -12.07 3.54 -12.10
C ALA A 257 -11.05 4.26 -11.20
N ILE A 258 -9.75 3.89 -11.29
CA ILE A 258 -8.66 4.56 -10.57
C ILE A 258 -8.49 5.99 -11.11
N ALA A 259 -8.52 6.19 -12.44
CA ALA A 259 -8.44 7.50 -13.08
C ALA A 259 -9.57 8.44 -12.63
N ALA A 260 -10.77 7.92 -12.43
CA ALA A 260 -11.88 8.70 -11.88
C ALA A 260 -11.62 9.21 -10.44
N LEU A 261 -10.76 8.54 -9.67
CA LEU A 261 -10.33 8.93 -8.33
C LEU A 261 -9.17 9.93 -8.34
N ASN A 262 -8.38 9.97 -9.43
CA ASN A 262 -7.24 10.87 -9.63
C ASN A 262 -7.25 11.49 -11.04
N PRO A 263 -8.02 12.58 -11.25
CA PRO A 263 -8.10 13.26 -12.56
C PRO A 263 -6.78 13.91 -13.03
N ALA A 264 -5.78 14.03 -12.15
CA ALA A 264 -4.48 14.62 -12.51
C ALA A 264 -3.62 13.71 -13.38
N MET A 265 -3.85 12.40 -13.36
CA MET A 265 -3.16 11.42 -14.20
C MET A 265 -4.11 10.87 -15.26
N SER A 266 -3.76 11.01 -16.56
CA SER A 266 -4.60 10.51 -17.65
C SER A 266 -4.67 8.99 -17.65
N LEU A 267 -5.76 8.43 -18.19
CA LEU A 267 -5.92 6.97 -18.34
C LEU A 267 -4.79 6.36 -19.19
N GLU A 268 -4.31 7.08 -20.20
CA GLU A 268 -3.20 6.65 -21.04
C GLU A 268 -1.90 6.54 -20.21
N ALA A 269 -1.60 7.54 -19.39
CA ALA A 269 -0.45 7.53 -18.48
C ALA A 269 -0.57 6.41 -17.43
N MET A 270 -1.76 6.17 -16.89
CA MET A 270 -2.00 5.05 -15.96
C MET A 270 -1.75 3.68 -16.62
N ASN A 271 -2.19 3.49 -17.86
CA ASN A 271 -1.93 2.24 -18.58
C ASN A 271 -0.43 2.05 -18.85
N ALA A 272 0.27 3.10 -19.26
CA ALA A 272 1.72 3.06 -19.44
C ALA A 272 2.47 2.80 -18.11
N ALA A 273 2.04 3.41 -17.01
CA ALA A 273 2.60 3.20 -15.69
C ALA A 273 2.43 1.73 -15.23
N ALA A 274 1.26 1.14 -15.44
CA ALA A 274 0.99 -0.25 -15.09
C ALA A 274 1.94 -1.24 -15.79
N GLU A 275 2.27 -1.00 -17.06
CA GLU A 275 3.24 -1.82 -17.79
C GLU A 275 4.67 -1.62 -17.28
N ARG A 276 5.05 -0.39 -16.93
CA ARG A 276 6.37 -0.07 -16.36
C ARG A 276 6.59 -0.68 -14.97
N MET A 277 5.51 -0.90 -14.22
CA MET A 277 5.58 -1.52 -12.88
C MET A 277 5.91 -3.01 -12.92
N ARG A 278 5.47 -3.72 -13.96
CA ARG A 278 5.54 -5.18 -14.04
C ARG A 278 6.91 -5.76 -13.68
N PRO A 279 8.05 -5.29 -14.23
CA PRO A 279 9.37 -5.85 -13.91
C PRO A 279 9.81 -5.62 -12.47
N LEU A 280 9.19 -4.68 -11.75
CA LEU A 280 9.51 -4.41 -10.34
C LEU A 280 8.68 -5.25 -9.35
N LEU A 281 7.57 -5.84 -9.83
CA LEU A 281 6.69 -6.70 -9.03
C LEU A 281 6.85 -8.17 -9.39
N ASP A 282 6.94 -8.49 -10.68
CA ASP A 282 7.04 -9.85 -11.21
C ASP A 282 8.51 -10.25 -11.37
N THR A 283 9.18 -10.45 -10.25
CA THR A 283 10.60 -10.80 -10.13
C THR A 283 10.80 -12.30 -9.93
N PRO A 284 12.03 -12.82 -10.04
CA PRO A 284 12.31 -14.22 -9.66
C PRO A 284 11.90 -14.53 -8.20
N TRP A 285 12.08 -13.58 -7.28
CA TRP A 285 11.68 -13.75 -5.89
C TRP A 285 10.16 -13.87 -5.73
N THR A 286 9.40 -12.93 -6.29
CA THR A 286 7.94 -12.93 -6.15
C THR A 286 7.26 -14.07 -6.91
N ARG A 287 7.86 -14.56 -8.01
CA ARG A 287 7.40 -15.79 -8.68
C ARG A 287 7.58 -17.03 -7.82
N ALA A 288 8.68 -17.11 -7.06
CA ALA A 288 8.95 -18.25 -6.19
C ALA A 288 8.16 -18.17 -4.86
N ASN A 289 7.97 -16.98 -4.30
CA ASN A 289 7.44 -16.78 -2.94
C ASN A 289 6.07 -16.11 -2.90
N GLY A 290 5.53 -15.72 -4.06
CA GLY A 290 4.24 -15.00 -4.18
C GLY A 290 4.39 -13.48 -4.14
N LEU A 291 3.46 -12.78 -4.81
CA LEU A 291 3.37 -11.33 -4.75
C LEU A 291 3.13 -10.88 -3.30
N GLY A 292 3.81 -9.84 -2.89
CA GLY A 292 3.72 -9.32 -1.52
C GLY A 292 4.72 -9.91 -0.54
N SER A 293 5.45 -10.97 -0.95
CA SER A 293 6.50 -11.58 -0.13
C SER A 293 7.72 -10.66 0.02
N MET A 294 8.42 -10.81 1.13
CA MET A 294 9.61 -10.03 1.46
C MET A 294 10.74 -10.94 1.93
N ASP A 295 11.97 -10.68 1.47
CA ASP A 295 13.18 -11.40 1.87
C ASP A 295 13.78 -10.77 3.14
N PRO A 296 13.90 -11.51 4.26
CA PRO A 296 14.56 -11.01 5.47
C PRO A 296 16.01 -10.56 5.23
N ALA A 297 16.74 -11.19 4.29
CA ALA A 297 18.11 -10.80 3.98
C ALA A 297 18.19 -9.40 3.34
N ARG A 298 17.24 -9.05 2.48
CA ARG A 298 17.17 -7.70 1.91
C ARG A 298 16.80 -6.64 2.95
N TRP A 299 15.92 -6.97 3.89
CA TRP A 299 15.61 -6.07 5.02
C TRP A 299 16.85 -5.79 5.87
N LYS A 300 17.66 -6.82 6.14
CA LYS A 300 18.94 -6.67 6.84
C LYS A 300 19.90 -5.77 6.05
N ALA A 301 20.10 -6.06 4.76
CA ALA A 301 20.99 -5.28 3.89
C ALA A 301 20.55 -3.80 3.81
N MET A 302 19.23 -3.53 3.72
CA MET A 302 18.68 -2.18 3.75
C MET A 302 18.98 -1.46 5.08
N ALA A 303 18.81 -2.14 6.21
CA ALA A 303 19.11 -1.57 7.51
C ALA A 303 20.61 -1.23 7.65
N GLU A 304 21.51 -2.11 7.19
CA GLU A 304 22.94 -1.87 7.16
C GLU A 304 23.32 -0.68 6.27
N MET A 305 22.70 -0.58 5.09
CA MET A 305 22.86 0.54 4.16
C MET A 305 22.44 1.87 4.80
N LEU A 306 21.28 1.92 5.45
CA LEU A 306 20.78 3.13 6.11
C LEU A 306 21.64 3.52 7.32
N MET A 307 22.20 2.55 8.03
CA MET A 307 23.16 2.81 9.11
C MET A 307 24.44 3.44 8.55
N GLN A 308 24.99 2.91 7.44
CA GLN A 308 26.16 3.49 6.76
C GLN A 308 25.90 4.93 6.27
N ALA A 309 24.67 5.21 5.84
CA ALA A 309 24.26 6.55 5.41
C ALA A 309 23.95 7.50 6.58
N GLY A 310 24.05 7.06 7.83
CA GLY A 310 23.73 7.86 9.01
C GLY A 310 22.25 8.20 9.15
N VAL A 311 21.38 7.43 8.51
CA VAL A 311 19.90 7.57 8.63
C VAL A 311 19.42 6.98 9.94
N ILE A 312 19.98 5.83 10.33
CA ILE A 312 19.73 5.13 11.59
C ILE A 312 21.07 4.85 12.32
N LYS A 313 21.01 4.65 13.63
CA LYS A 313 22.20 4.38 14.46
C LYS A 313 22.53 2.90 14.60
N SER A 314 21.51 2.05 14.48
CA SER A 314 21.67 0.59 14.60
C SER A 314 20.73 -0.14 13.64
N ALA A 315 21.20 -1.25 13.09
CA ALA A 315 20.38 -2.13 12.24
C ALA A 315 19.62 -3.11 13.14
N PRO A 316 18.27 -3.05 13.17
CA PRO A 316 17.48 -4.02 13.92
C PRO A 316 17.45 -5.38 13.20
N GLU A 317 17.14 -6.44 13.95
CA GLU A 317 16.82 -7.74 13.37
C GLU A 317 15.59 -7.63 12.45
N SER A 318 15.60 -8.33 11.32
CA SER A 318 14.51 -8.28 10.33
C SER A 318 13.14 -8.63 10.95
N SER A 319 13.10 -9.59 11.89
CA SER A 319 11.88 -10.00 12.60
C SER A 319 11.23 -8.90 13.45
N ALA A 320 11.98 -7.85 13.78
CA ALA A 320 11.47 -6.70 14.52
C ALA A 320 10.79 -5.64 13.63
N ILE A 321 10.98 -5.73 12.32
CA ILE A 321 10.52 -4.71 11.36
C ILE A 321 9.69 -5.29 10.21
N MET A 322 9.68 -6.61 10.03
CA MET A 322 8.87 -7.27 9.03
C MET A 322 8.32 -8.59 9.56
N ARG A 323 7.12 -8.92 9.14
CA ARG A 323 6.42 -10.15 9.48
C ARG A 323 5.65 -10.64 8.26
N PRO A 324 6.21 -11.59 7.50
CA PRO A 324 5.51 -12.16 6.35
C PRO A 324 4.20 -12.79 6.82
N MET A 325 3.11 -12.49 6.10
CA MET A 325 1.82 -13.14 6.32
C MET A 325 1.72 -14.37 5.43
N ASP A 326 1.26 -15.48 5.99
CA ASP A 326 0.88 -16.62 5.18
C ASP A 326 -0.35 -16.24 4.34
N THR A 327 -0.15 -16.20 3.02
CA THR A 327 -1.20 -15.88 2.06
C THR A 327 -1.79 -17.13 1.41
N THR A 328 -1.41 -18.31 1.88
CA THR A 328 -2.00 -19.58 1.43
C THR A 328 -3.49 -19.56 1.79
N PRO A 329 -4.40 -19.80 0.82
CA PRO A 329 -5.83 -19.87 1.13
C PRO A 329 -6.06 -20.91 2.22
N SER A 330 -6.58 -20.50 3.38
CA SER A 330 -7.06 -21.45 4.37
C SER A 330 -8.11 -22.29 3.67
N LYS A 331 -7.91 -23.63 3.62
CA LYS A 331 -8.95 -24.54 3.13
C LYS A 331 -10.23 -24.29 3.93
N PRO A 332 -11.37 -24.20 3.21
CA PRO A 332 -12.67 -24.01 3.83
C PRO A 332 -13.01 -25.14 4.81
#